data_0f4714f16de65bbd36906f3741b68a7e
#
_entry.id   0f4714f16de65bbd36906f3741b68a7e
#
_cell.length_a   1.000
_cell.length_b   1.000
_cell.length_c   1.000
_cell.angle_alpha   90.00
_cell.angle_beta   90.00
_cell.angle_gamma   90.00
#
_symmetry.space_group_name_H-M   'P 1'
#
loop_
_entity.id
_entity.type
_entity.pdbx_description
1 polymer ?
#
loop_
_entity_poly.entity_id
_entity_poly.type
_entity_poly.pdbx_seq_one_letter_code
_entity_poly.pdbx_strand_id
1 'polypeptide(L)'
;MLKPILTALLSIFLVHSQVLAGDSLRIKSYPILKKVIEAKKANFTVDLKPGSGIIKIGHPHFDNWDNRIIKTEENTYITINGTGQLFKIEKPQNDSLSLKRLDNTHYYGYNFFCINFEYNGDIYSFGGLGLWRVNGQLRIFSEIKKEWDIVPLNKETPAISDAYFFDRSQGKLYYLARSYIDISTNKNIQQDEWYVIDLNKKTASLIGKVHPQILEAIHDQISSIRFKCYPLPDYQGTIITDHEKLFKFIQFSDMAMYEISNKQVLQTLKATAIGKLDNLFSVDSTFYYSLAYSDTLDSINKVGVFFDRNSKQDIVASAFPIRTYNFLFITLGILISGGALFYFRNRKNQHLADPQIEQKSINFDSLEKVLIQKLKENLHEGISIAEVNDLLGLTKKPISIQKKNRNDVILKINNKYKMMSMSKEDLIIRKRDENDKRSFIYFINEEAAIEAPAEN
;
A
#
# COMPACT_ATOMS: atom_id res chain seq x y z
N MET A 1 6.03 41.48 -23.23
CA MET A 1 6.09 41.71 -21.77
C MET A 1 6.28 40.48 -20.90
N LEU A 2 6.03 39.23 -21.35
CA LEU A 2 6.21 38.04 -20.53
C LEU A 2 7.68 37.59 -20.34
N LYS A 3 8.55 37.82 -21.34
CA LYS A 3 9.96 37.39 -21.28
C LYS A 3 10.77 37.95 -20.09
N PRO A 4 10.71 39.24 -19.75
CA PRO A 4 11.48 39.79 -18.63
C PRO A 4 11.00 39.28 -17.26
N ILE A 5 9.71 38.98 -17.10
CA ILE A 5 9.16 38.43 -15.86
C ILE A 5 9.60 36.98 -15.63
N LEU A 6 9.63 36.19 -16.70
CA LEU A 6 10.10 34.79 -16.63
C LEU A 6 11.60 34.71 -16.32
N THR A 7 12.40 35.63 -16.88
CA THR A 7 13.85 35.72 -16.62
C THR A 7 14.11 36.20 -15.18
N ALA A 8 13.32 37.13 -14.66
CA ALA A 8 13.43 37.58 -13.27
C ALA A 8 13.01 36.49 -12.27
N LEU A 9 11.96 35.72 -12.56
CA LEU A 9 11.54 34.57 -11.76
C LEU A 9 12.59 33.45 -11.79
N LEU A 10 13.18 33.18 -12.97
CA LEU A 10 14.24 32.17 -13.12
C LEU A 10 15.52 32.58 -12.39
N SER A 11 15.88 33.86 -12.41
CA SER A 11 17.05 34.37 -11.67
C SER A 11 16.82 34.37 -10.15
N ILE A 12 15.62 34.67 -9.68
CA ILE A 12 15.28 34.54 -8.25
C ILE A 12 15.36 33.08 -7.82
N PHE A 13 14.92 32.14 -8.65
CA PHE A 13 15.03 30.69 -8.39
C PHE A 13 16.50 30.22 -8.39
N LEU A 14 17.31 30.70 -9.32
CA LEU A 14 18.74 30.35 -9.42
C LEU A 14 19.58 30.95 -8.27
N VAL A 15 19.28 32.15 -7.82
CA VAL A 15 19.98 32.77 -6.68
C VAL A 15 19.63 32.05 -5.37
N HIS A 16 18.38 31.58 -5.20
CA HIS A 16 18.01 30.79 -4.01
C HIS A 16 18.62 29.38 -4.01
N SER A 17 18.89 28.79 -5.16
CA SER A 17 19.52 27.46 -5.26
C SER A 17 21.03 27.46 -5.00
N GLN A 18 21.71 28.57 -5.25
CA GLN A 18 23.17 28.69 -5.03
C GLN A 18 23.56 28.93 -3.58
N VAL A 19 22.69 29.49 -2.76
CA VAL A 19 22.99 29.78 -1.33
C VAL A 19 23.13 28.53 -0.46
N LEU A 20 22.73 27.35 -0.96
CA LEU A 20 22.69 26.11 -0.14
C LEU A 20 23.84 25.12 -0.40
N ALA A 21 24.70 25.40 -1.35
CA ALA A 21 25.82 24.49 -1.64
C ALA A 21 27.06 24.89 -0.85
N GLY A 22 27.06 24.64 0.46
CA GLY A 22 28.28 24.74 1.24
C GLY A 22 28.19 25.37 2.64
N ASP A 23 27.10 26.05 2.98
CA ASP A 23 27.03 26.71 4.29
C ASP A 23 26.39 25.82 5.37
N SER A 24 27.08 25.71 6.51
CA SER A 24 26.52 25.11 7.70
C SER A 24 25.39 25.99 8.24
N LEU A 25 24.14 25.47 8.17
CA LEU A 25 23.00 26.14 8.78
C LEU A 25 23.08 26.03 10.31
N ARG A 26 22.87 27.14 11.01
CA ARG A 26 22.88 27.17 12.48
C ARG A 26 21.46 27.18 13.03
N ILE A 27 21.16 26.25 13.92
CA ILE A 27 19.88 26.17 14.61
C ILE A 27 19.95 26.95 15.92
N LYS A 28 19.06 27.94 16.07
CA LYS A 28 19.06 28.82 17.25
C LYS A 28 18.17 28.37 18.40
N SER A 29 17.12 27.60 18.13
CA SER A 29 16.21 27.08 19.14
C SER A 29 15.80 25.65 18.77
N TYR A 30 15.93 24.71 19.70
CA TYR A 30 15.77 23.28 19.38
C TYR A 30 15.37 22.41 20.59
N PRO A 31 14.33 22.76 21.39
CA PRO A 31 14.04 22.01 22.60
C PRO A 31 13.74 20.52 22.35
N ILE A 32 12.96 20.19 21.32
CA ILE A 32 12.68 18.78 20.95
C ILE A 32 13.93 18.12 20.37
N LEU A 33 14.60 18.79 19.43
CA LEU A 33 15.81 18.26 18.83
C LEU A 33 16.89 18.03 19.88
N LYS A 34 17.02 18.91 20.89
CA LYS A 34 17.92 18.71 22.03
C LYS A 34 17.59 17.43 22.79
N LYS A 35 16.31 17.20 23.12
CA LYS A 35 15.85 15.96 23.77
C LYS A 35 16.15 14.73 22.93
N VAL A 36 15.93 14.78 21.62
CA VAL A 36 16.27 13.68 20.71
C VAL A 36 17.76 13.42 20.66
N ILE A 37 18.60 14.47 20.58
CA ILE A 37 20.06 14.34 20.55
C ILE A 37 20.59 13.78 21.87
N GLU A 38 20.07 14.26 23.01
CA GLU A 38 20.47 13.85 24.35
C GLU A 38 19.90 12.49 24.76
N ALA A 39 18.95 11.93 24.02
CA ALA A 39 18.39 10.63 24.31
C ALA A 39 19.47 9.54 24.35
N LYS A 40 19.51 8.78 25.43
CA LYS A 40 20.45 7.65 25.58
C LYS A 40 20.20 6.55 24.57
N LYS A 41 18.93 6.33 24.24
CA LYS A 41 18.55 5.35 23.25
C LYS A 41 18.84 5.89 21.85
N ALA A 42 19.46 5.06 21.04
CA ALA A 42 19.68 5.31 19.63
C ALA A 42 18.62 4.61 18.77
N ASN A 43 18.64 4.91 17.47
CA ASN A 43 17.92 4.15 16.43
C ASN A 43 16.40 4.33 16.47
N PHE A 44 15.96 5.56 16.52
CA PHE A 44 14.55 5.94 16.39
C PHE A 44 14.36 7.12 15.43
N THR A 45 13.15 7.33 15.00
CA THR A 45 12.75 8.39 14.07
C THR A 45 11.64 9.22 14.69
N VAL A 46 11.71 10.53 14.54
CA VAL A 46 10.71 11.49 15.03
C VAL A 46 10.29 12.40 13.90
N ASP A 47 8.98 12.51 13.67
CA ASP A 47 8.41 13.49 12.76
C ASP A 47 8.14 14.80 13.49
N LEU A 48 8.59 15.89 12.91
CA LEU A 48 8.40 17.23 13.42
C LEU A 48 7.54 18.03 12.44
N LYS A 49 6.38 18.49 12.91
CA LYS A 49 5.46 19.29 12.12
C LYS A 49 5.92 20.75 12.04
N PRO A 50 5.64 21.46 10.94
CA PRO A 50 5.95 22.88 10.82
C PRO A 50 5.12 23.69 11.84
N GLY A 51 5.68 24.77 12.32
CA GLY A 51 4.99 25.68 13.24
C GLY A 51 4.97 25.27 14.70
N SER A 52 5.55 24.11 15.05
CA SER A 52 5.70 23.68 16.46
C SER A 52 6.85 24.38 17.21
N GLY A 53 7.43 25.44 16.65
CA GLY A 53 8.56 26.16 17.26
C GLY A 53 9.86 25.38 17.38
N ILE A 54 9.90 24.18 16.86
CA ILE A 54 10.88 23.14 17.14
C ILE A 54 12.18 23.38 16.44
N ILE A 55 12.13 23.91 15.21
CA ILE A 55 13.31 24.29 14.43
C ILE A 55 12.98 25.57 13.69
N LYS A 56 13.50 26.70 14.19
CA LYS A 56 13.50 27.98 13.46
C LYS A 56 14.93 28.23 12.99
N ILE A 57 15.19 27.89 11.75
CA ILE A 57 16.52 28.08 11.14
C ILE A 57 16.58 29.35 10.33
N GLY A 58 15.42 29.98 10.09
CA GLY A 58 15.29 31.11 9.17
C GLY A 58 15.38 30.68 7.71
N HIS A 59 15.16 29.39 7.45
CA HIS A 59 15.18 28.83 6.12
C HIS A 59 13.76 28.38 5.73
N PRO A 60 13.18 28.91 4.62
CA PRO A 60 11.76 28.73 4.29
C PRO A 60 11.34 27.27 4.18
N HIS A 61 12.23 26.36 3.77
CA HIS A 61 11.88 24.94 3.68
C HIS A 61 11.84 24.27 5.05
N PHE A 62 12.77 24.56 5.95
CA PHE A 62 12.74 24.01 7.30
C PHE A 62 11.60 24.55 8.14
N ASP A 63 11.30 25.83 7.99
CA ASP A 63 10.32 26.51 8.86
C ASP A 63 8.89 26.19 8.46
N ASN A 64 8.64 25.82 7.20
CA ASN A 64 7.29 25.64 6.64
C ASN A 64 6.95 24.17 6.28
N TRP A 65 7.90 23.26 6.37
CA TRP A 65 7.71 21.88 5.96
C TRP A 65 7.99 20.92 7.10
N ASP A 66 7.32 19.75 7.07
CA ASP A 66 7.61 18.70 8.02
C ASP A 66 9.05 18.26 7.91
N ASN A 67 9.68 18.06 9.07
CA ASN A 67 11.04 17.56 9.17
C ASN A 67 11.03 16.22 9.87
N ARG A 68 11.90 15.31 9.47
CA ARG A 68 12.09 14.05 10.14
C ARG A 68 13.49 13.94 10.69
N ILE A 69 13.59 13.67 11.99
CA ILE A 69 14.84 13.40 12.67
C ILE A 69 15.06 11.90 12.71
N ILE A 70 16.24 11.46 12.31
CA ILE A 70 16.68 10.07 12.37
C ILE A 70 17.85 10.02 13.32
N LYS A 71 17.67 9.39 14.48
CA LYS A 71 18.70 9.18 15.49
C LYS A 71 19.31 7.81 15.30
N THR A 72 20.61 7.75 15.04
CA THR A 72 21.40 6.51 15.03
C THR A 72 22.31 6.44 16.26
N GLU A 73 23.06 5.40 16.43
CA GLU A 73 24.03 5.28 17.53
C GLU A 73 25.09 6.38 17.50
N GLU A 74 25.59 6.69 16.31
CA GLU A 74 26.70 7.62 16.14
C GLU A 74 26.25 9.03 15.76
N ASN A 75 25.17 9.13 15.00
CA ASN A 75 24.79 10.36 14.32
C ASN A 75 23.31 10.71 14.50
N THR A 76 22.99 11.96 14.23
CA THR A 76 21.61 12.41 14.09
C THR A 76 21.45 13.11 12.74
N TYR A 77 20.45 12.70 11.98
CA TYR A 77 20.16 13.24 10.67
C TYR A 77 18.81 13.95 10.67
N ILE A 78 18.64 14.89 9.76
CA ILE A 78 17.37 15.56 9.49
C ILE A 78 17.10 15.45 8.00
N THR A 79 15.88 15.04 7.64
CA THR A 79 15.35 15.12 6.27
C THR A 79 14.21 16.12 6.23
N ILE A 80 14.08 16.84 5.13
CA ILE A 80 12.98 17.78 4.89
C ILE A 80 11.98 17.11 3.96
N ASN A 81 10.72 17.08 4.40
CA ASN A 81 9.64 16.48 3.64
C ASN A 81 9.54 17.05 2.22
N GLY A 82 9.45 16.19 1.22
CA GLY A 82 9.28 16.56 -0.19
C GLY A 82 10.51 17.12 -0.90
N THR A 83 11.66 17.22 -0.23
CA THR A 83 12.86 17.84 -0.83
C THR A 83 13.94 16.84 -1.22
N GLY A 84 13.94 15.65 -0.63
CA GLY A 84 15.05 14.71 -0.76
C GLY A 84 16.33 15.14 -0.04
N GLN A 85 16.33 16.30 0.61
CA GLN A 85 17.50 16.82 1.31
C GLN A 85 17.76 16.03 2.59
N LEU A 86 19.04 15.71 2.82
CA LEU A 86 19.55 15.02 3.99
C LEU A 86 20.65 15.84 4.66
N PHE A 87 20.46 16.13 5.93
CA PHE A 87 21.41 16.86 6.74
C PHE A 87 21.91 16.00 7.89
N LYS A 88 23.17 16.13 8.23
CA LYS A 88 23.76 15.59 9.46
C LYS A 88 23.88 16.71 10.48
N ILE A 89 23.50 16.43 11.71
CA ILE A 89 23.72 17.35 12.83
C ILE A 89 25.17 17.18 13.28
N GLU A 90 25.92 18.27 13.24
CA GLU A 90 27.24 18.32 13.82
C GLU A 90 27.15 18.71 15.31
N LYS A 91 28.08 18.19 16.11
CA LYS A 91 28.06 18.43 17.55
C LYS A 91 28.07 19.93 17.86
N PRO A 92 27.36 20.36 18.91
CA PRO A 92 27.23 21.77 19.23
C PRO A 92 28.57 22.40 19.58
N GLN A 93 28.83 23.52 18.95
CA GLN A 93 29.82 24.47 19.43
C GLN A 93 29.06 25.67 19.99
N ASN A 94 29.26 26.00 21.27
CA ASN A 94 28.68 27.17 21.92
C ASN A 94 27.15 27.24 21.87
N ASP A 95 26.45 26.20 22.35
CA ASP A 95 24.97 26.11 22.38
C ASP A 95 24.25 26.27 21.02
N SER A 96 24.95 26.24 19.90
CA SER A 96 24.37 26.23 18.56
C SER A 96 24.64 24.90 17.86
N LEU A 97 23.63 24.36 17.21
CA LEU A 97 23.78 23.19 16.33
C LEU A 97 24.11 23.66 14.92
N SER A 98 25.01 22.98 14.25
CA SER A 98 25.26 23.13 12.83
C SER A 98 24.69 21.94 12.06
N LEU A 99 24.13 22.21 10.89
CA LEU A 99 23.62 21.21 9.96
C LEU A 99 24.56 21.16 8.77
N LYS A 100 25.12 19.98 8.51
CA LYS A 100 25.90 19.72 7.31
C LYS A 100 25.02 18.99 6.30
N ARG A 101 24.82 19.58 5.14
CA ARG A 101 24.14 18.93 4.03
C ARG A 101 24.97 17.79 3.47
N LEU A 102 24.38 16.62 3.29
CA LEU A 102 25.04 15.43 2.80
C LEU A 102 24.73 15.15 1.32
N ASP A 103 23.55 15.50 0.86
CA ASP A 103 23.09 15.24 -0.48
C ASP A 103 23.41 16.35 -1.48
N ASN A 104 23.39 15.99 -2.76
CA ASN A 104 23.51 16.93 -3.88
C ASN A 104 22.18 17.08 -4.66
N THR A 105 21.06 16.71 -4.08
CA THR A 105 19.75 16.70 -4.75
C THR A 105 19.35 18.10 -5.21
N HIS A 106 19.18 18.28 -6.50
CA HIS A 106 18.78 19.58 -7.08
C HIS A 106 17.26 19.74 -7.14
N TYR A 107 16.52 18.64 -7.08
CA TYR A 107 15.10 18.66 -7.23
C TYR A 107 14.37 18.01 -6.07
N TYR A 108 13.21 18.50 -5.88
CA TYR A 108 12.31 18.32 -4.79
C TYR A 108 10.92 17.94 -5.34
N GLY A 109 10.13 17.19 -4.58
CA GLY A 109 8.77 16.87 -4.97
C GLY A 109 8.55 15.43 -5.41
N TYR A 110 9.53 14.54 -5.13
CA TYR A 110 9.35 13.10 -5.36
C TYR A 110 8.95 12.31 -4.14
N ASN A 111 9.08 12.89 -2.98
CA ASN A 111 9.01 12.16 -1.74
C ASN A 111 8.27 12.90 -0.62
N PHE A 112 7.26 13.70 -0.97
CA PHE A 112 6.34 14.23 0.03
C PHE A 112 5.70 13.08 0.81
N PHE A 113 5.67 13.17 2.14
CA PHE A 113 5.12 12.15 3.02
C PHE A 113 5.79 10.77 2.91
N CYS A 114 7.04 10.70 2.42
CA CYS A 114 7.81 9.49 2.49
C CYS A 114 8.20 9.16 3.93
N ILE A 115 8.50 7.89 4.20
CA ILE A 115 9.08 7.46 5.46
C ILE A 115 10.60 7.42 5.30
N ASN A 116 11.32 8.04 6.24
CA ASN A 116 12.76 7.90 6.32
C ASN A 116 13.14 7.18 7.61
N PHE A 117 14.07 6.25 7.54
CA PHE A 117 14.53 5.47 8.68
C PHE A 117 15.98 5.00 8.46
N GLU A 118 16.61 4.52 9.51
CA GLU A 118 17.95 3.95 9.44
C GLU A 118 17.91 2.45 9.69
N TYR A 119 18.72 1.72 8.92
CA TYR A 119 18.95 0.30 9.14
C TYR A 119 20.38 -0.09 8.78
N ASN A 120 21.09 -0.74 9.72
CA ASN A 120 22.48 -1.19 9.57
C ASN A 120 23.48 -0.08 9.13
N GLY A 121 23.28 1.15 9.58
CA GLY A 121 24.11 2.30 9.25
C GLY A 121 23.65 3.06 8.00
N ASP A 122 22.80 2.49 7.18
CA ASP A 122 22.27 3.11 5.96
C ASP A 122 20.97 3.87 6.23
N ILE A 123 20.80 5.00 5.54
CA ILE A 123 19.58 5.79 5.58
C ILE A 123 18.67 5.41 4.41
N TYR A 124 17.45 5.02 4.71
CA TYR A 124 16.44 4.62 3.75
C TYR A 124 15.32 5.66 3.66
N SER A 125 14.68 5.70 2.48
CA SER A 125 13.44 6.44 2.22
C SER A 125 12.46 5.53 1.50
N PHE A 126 11.21 5.47 1.96
CA PHE A 126 10.18 4.66 1.33
C PHE A 126 8.94 5.47 1.00
N GLY A 127 8.42 5.23 -0.20
CA GLY A 127 7.18 5.81 -0.67
C GLY A 127 7.26 7.29 -0.99
N GLY A 128 6.13 7.94 -0.86
CA GLY A 128 5.96 9.37 -1.04
C GLY A 128 5.12 9.75 -2.25
N LEU A 129 4.74 11.03 -2.27
CA LEU A 129 4.01 11.66 -3.36
C LEU A 129 4.99 12.47 -4.19
N GLY A 130 5.11 12.13 -5.48
CA GLY A 130 5.80 12.96 -6.45
C GLY A 130 4.88 14.03 -7.05
N LEU A 131 5.36 14.79 -8.02
CA LEU A 131 4.57 15.86 -8.69
C LEU A 131 3.25 15.35 -9.29
N TRP A 132 3.25 14.10 -9.76
CA TRP A 132 2.13 13.56 -10.53
C TRP A 132 1.66 12.19 -10.03
N ARG A 133 2.42 11.56 -9.13
CA ARG A 133 2.20 10.16 -8.81
C ARG A 133 2.62 9.83 -7.39
N VAL A 134 1.74 9.13 -6.70
CA VAL A 134 2.08 8.42 -5.47
C VAL A 134 2.94 7.22 -5.84
N ASN A 135 3.99 6.93 -5.08
CA ASN A 135 4.88 5.83 -5.35
C ASN A 135 5.18 5.02 -4.09
N GLY A 136 5.52 3.75 -4.28
CA GLY A 136 5.98 2.83 -3.23
C GLY A 136 7.47 2.46 -3.38
N GLN A 137 8.29 3.37 -3.87
CA GLN A 137 9.71 3.08 -4.08
C GLN A 137 10.49 3.08 -2.78
N LEU A 138 11.30 2.05 -2.59
CA LEU A 138 12.33 2.02 -1.57
C LEU A 138 13.61 2.63 -2.14
N ARG A 139 14.23 3.53 -1.38
CA ARG A 139 15.48 4.20 -1.75
C ARG A 139 16.47 4.11 -0.61
N ILE A 140 17.75 4.10 -0.93
CA ILE A 140 18.88 4.16 0.00
C ILE A 140 19.72 5.38 -0.32
N PHE A 141 20.20 6.07 0.68
CA PHE A 141 21.12 7.18 0.47
C PHE A 141 22.52 6.66 0.22
N SER A 142 23.10 7.04 -0.90
CA SER A 142 24.49 6.72 -1.25
C SER A 142 25.40 7.86 -0.82
N GLU A 143 26.24 7.64 0.18
CA GLU A 143 27.22 8.63 0.62
C GLU A 143 28.26 8.97 -0.46
N ILE A 144 28.60 8.00 -1.30
CA ILE A 144 29.57 8.19 -2.40
C ILE A 144 28.99 9.11 -3.48
N LYS A 145 27.77 8.82 -3.93
CA LYS A 145 27.10 9.63 -4.97
C LYS A 145 26.48 10.91 -4.42
N LYS A 146 26.22 10.95 -3.11
CA LYS A 146 25.43 11.98 -2.42
C LYS A 146 24.02 12.12 -2.97
N GLU A 147 23.41 11.00 -3.35
CA GLU A 147 22.10 10.92 -3.97
C GLU A 147 21.34 9.69 -3.46
N TRP A 148 20.04 9.66 -3.74
CA TRP A 148 19.16 8.55 -3.39
C TRP A 148 19.10 7.53 -4.52
N ASP A 149 19.58 6.33 -4.29
CA ASP A 149 19.47 5.19 -5.21
C ASP A 149 18.20 4.38 -4.94
N ILE A 150 17.55 3.90 -6.00
CA ILE A 150 16.40 3.00 -5.86
C ILE A 150 16.89 1.61 -5.47
N VAL A 151 16.31 1.05 -4.43
CA VAL A 151 16.51 -0.36 -4.03
C VAL A 151 15.47 -1.21 -4.76
N PRO A 152 15.87 -2.08 -5.70
CA PRO A 152 14.93 -2.94 -6.38
C PRO A 152 14.34 -3.97 -5.41
N LEU A 153 13.01 -4.10 -5.43
CA LEU A 153 12.27 -5.12 -4.72
C LEU A 153 11.77 -6.20 -5.70
N ASN A 154 11.35 -7.34 -5.19
CA ASN A 154 10.83 -8.45 -5.99
C ASN A 154 9.56 -8.12 -6.78
N LYS A 155 8.84 -7.09 -6.41
CA LYS A 155 7.61 -6.59 -7.07
C LYS A 155 7.41 -5.10 -6.80
N GLU A 156 6.56 -4.47 -7.61
CA GLU A 156 6.08 -3.13 -7.32
C GLU A 156 5.29 -3.11 -6.01
N THR A 157 5.55 -2.11 -5.21
CA THR A 157 4.88 -1.89 -3.93
C THR A 157 3.88 -0.75 -4.05
N PRO A 158 2.70 -0.88 -3.43
CA PRO A 158 1.76 0.22 -3.36
C PRO A 158 2.32 1.37 -2.54
N ALA A 159 1.77 2.55 -2.75
CA ALA A 159 2.09 3.70 -1.95
C ALA A 159 1.69 3.52 -0.49
N ILE A 160 2.42 4.18 0.40
CA ILE A 160 2.19 4.13 1.83
C ILE A 160 1.10 5.11 2.26
N SER A 161 0.32 4.71 3.27
CA SER A 161 -0.48 5.62 4.09
C SER A 161 0.34 6.15 5.28
N ASP A 162 -0.31 6.92 6.13
CA ASP A 162 0.31 7.42 7.36
C ASP A 162 0.49 6.34 8.44
N ALA A 163 -0.03 5.11 8.24
CA ALA A 163 0.10 4.00 9.20
C ALA A 163 1.26 3.09 8.83
N TYR A 164 2.30 3.13 9.64
CA TYR A 164 3.48 2.29 9.45
C TYR A 164 4.22 2.01 10.75
N PHE A 165 5.11 1.02 10.70
CA PHE A 165 6.09 0.75 11.74
C PHE A 165 7.34 0.10 11.11
N PHE A 166 8.50 0.59 11.47
CA PHE A 166 9.75 -0.04 11.11
C PHE A 166 10.30 -0.85 12.28
N ASP A 167 10.27 -2.18 12.15
CA ASP A 167 10.92 -3.10 13.08
C ASP A 167 12.40 -3.23 12.71
N ARG A 168 13.21 -2.45 13.38
CA ARG A 168 14.64 -2.46 13.16
C ARG A 168 15.29 -3.80 13.51
N SER A 169 14.79 -4.49 14.54
CA SER A 169 15.37 -5.77 14.98
C SER A 169 15.29 -6.84 13.92
N GLN A 170 14.26 -6.80 13.10
CA GLN A 170 14.03 -7.73 11.98
C GLN A 170 14.39 -7.14 10.61
N GLY A 171 14.65 -5.83 10.50
CA GLY A 171 14.79 -5.14 9.21
C GLY A 171 13.51 -5.15 8.39
N LYS A 172 12.36 -5.00 9.04
CA LYS A 172 11.05 -5.07 8.39
C LYS A 172 10.28 -3.77 8.52
N LEU A 173 9.81 -3.25 7.40
CA LEU A 173 8.90 -2.13 7.35
C LEU A 173 7.48 -2.64 7.10
N TYR A 174 6.62 -2.52 8.10
CA TYR A 174 5.18 -2.77 8.01
C TYR A 174 4.47 -1.48 7.64
N TYR A 175 3.56 -1.53 6.70
CA TYR A 175 2.80 -0.35 6.32
C TYR A 175 1.44 -0.69 5.73
N LEU A 176 0.52 0.26 5.87
CA LEU A 176 -0.79 0.22 5.26
C LEU A 176 -0.72 0.88 3.88
N ALA A 177 -1.18 0.18 2.86
CA ALA A 177 -1.30 0.74 1.52
C ALA A 177 -2.42 1.80 1.48
N ARG A 178 -2.13 2.94 0.87
CA ARG A 178 -3.05 4.08 0.80
C ARG A 178 -3.92 4.02 -0.45
N SER A 179 -5.21 4.28 -0.27
CA SER A 179 -6.10 4.63 -1.37
C SER A 179 -5.72 6.02 -1.90
N TYR A 180 -5.69 6.17 -3.22
CA TYR A 180 -5.34 7.43 -3.87
C TYR A 180 -6.10 7.61 -5.17
N ILE A 181 -6.22 8.86 -5.61
CA ILE A 181 -6.74 9.18 -6.95
C ILE A 181 -5.57 9.14 -7.92
N ASP A 182 -5.63 8.26 -8.89
CA ASP A 182 -4.70 8.28 -10.02
C ASP A 182 -5.05 9.46 -10.92
N ILE A 183 -4.21 10.47 -10.89
CA ILE A 183 -4.41 11.72 -11.62
C ILE A 183 -4.46 11.48 -13.14
N SER A 184 -3.75 10.47 -13.65
CA SER A 184 -3.71 10.16 -15.08
C SER A 184 -5.02 9.55 -15.59
N THR A 185 -5.70 8.80 -14.76
CA THR A 185 -6.96 8.09 -15.10
C THR A 185 -8.18 8.67 -14.41
N ASN A 186 -8.00 9.59 -13.47
CA ASN A 186 -9.02 10.13 -12.57
C ASN A 186 -9.83 9.02 -11.86
N LYS A 187 -9.18 7.89 -11.60
CA LYS A 187 -9.79 6.75 -10.90
C LYS A 187 -9.32 6.71 -9.45
N ASN A 188 -10.26 6.44 -8.57
CA ASN A 188 -9.92 6.11 -7.19
C ASN A 188 -9.36 4.68 -7.16
N ILE A 189 -8.07 4.56 -6.80
CA ILE A 189 -7.41 3.28 -6.55
C ILE A 189 -7.54 3.01 -5.07
N GLN A 190 -8.47 2.15 -4.73
CA GLN A 190 -8.70 1.76 -3.35
C GLN A 190 -7.70 0.66 -2.95
N GLN A 191 -6.94 0.93 -1.91
CA GLN A 191 -6.02 -0.02 -1.31
C GLN A 191 -6.33 -0.10 0.19
N ASP A 192 -6.60 -1.30 0.65
CA ASP A 192 -7.03 -1.59 2.03
C ASP A 192 -6.24 -2.79 2.58
N GLU A 193 -4.94 -2.79 2.34
CA GLU A 193 -4.08 -3.95 2.56
C GLU A 193 -2.83 -3.57 3.37
N TRP A 194 -2.45 -4.46 4.28
CA TRP A 194 -1.17 -4.41 4.98
C TRP A 194 -0.08 -5.07 4.16
N TYR A 195 1.05 -4.41 4.08
CA TYR A 195 2.28 -4.91 3.44
C TYR A 195 3.44 -4.93 4.41
N VAL A 196 4.42 -5.77 4.10
CA VAL A 196 5.73 -5.78 4.75
C VAL A 196 6.83 -5.77 3.70
N ILE A 197 7.84 -4.93 3.93
CA ILE A 197 9.10 -4.95 3.19
C ILE A 197 10.15 -5.54 4.11
N ASP A 198 10.78 -6.63 3.68
CA ASP A 198 11.94 -7.23 4.33
C ASP A 198 13.21 -6.69 3.64
N LEU A 199 13.95 -5.84 4.36
CA LEU A 199 15.15 -5.18 3.82
C LEU A 199 16.29 -6.17 3.59
N ASN A 200 16.39 -7.20 4.44
CA ASN A 200 17.44 -8.20 4.33
C ASN A 200 17.29 -9.03 3.05
N LYS A 201 16.05 -9.35 2.69
CA LYS A 201 15.71 -10.12 1.50
C LYS A 201 15.42 -9.26 0.27
N LYS A 202 15.27 -7.95 0.44
CA LYS A 202 14.80 -7.01 -0.58
C LYS A 202 13.47 -7.45 -1.20
N THR A 203 12.54 -7.89 -0.37
CA THR A 203 11.25 -8.40 -0.80
C THR A 203 10.10 -7.64 -0.16
N ALA A 204 9.04 -7.43 -0.94
CA ALA A 204 7.77 -6.93 -0.46
C ALA A 204 6.72 -8.05 -0.51
N SER A 205 5.90 -8.15 0.53
CA SER A 205 4.86 -9.16 0.66
C SER A 205 3.55 -8.54 1.15
N LEU A 206 2.44 -9.02 0.61
CA LEU A 206 1.11 -8.74 1.13
C LEU A 206 0.93 -9.54 2.42
N ILE A 207 0.47 -8.88 3.48
CA ILE A 207 0.10 -9.52 4.74
C ILE A 207 -1.37 -9.91 4.71
N GLY A 208 -2.24 -8.99 4.30
CA GLY A 208 -3.68 -9.22 4.20
C GLY A 208 -4.48 -7.93 4.20
N LYS A 209 -5.80 -8.07 4.13
CA LYS A 209 -6.71 -6.93 4.18
C LYS A 209 -6.79 -6.34 5.57
N VAL A 210 -6.98 -5.03 5.62
CA VAL A 210 -7.11 -4.27 6.87
C VAL A 210 -8.39 -4.64 7.61
N HIS A 211 -8.31 -4.70 8.92
CA HIS A 211 -9.48 -4.91 9.77
C HIS A 211 -10.53 -3.80 9.55
N PRO A 212 -11.83 -4.11 9.43
CA PRO A 212 -12.89 -3.14 9.10
C PRO A 212 -12.92 -1.90 9.99
N GLN A 213 -12.61 -2.04 11.29
CA GLN A 213 -12.60 -0.92 12.23
C GLN A 213 -11.51 0.12 11.88
N ILE A 214 -10.33 -0.32 11.43
CA ILE A 214 -9.26 0.57 10.97
C ILE A 214 -9.68 1.20 9.64
N LEU A 215 -10.26 0.40 8.76
CA LEU A 215 -10.71 0.83 7.46
C LEU A 215 -11.80 1.92 7.56
N GLU A 216 -12.78 1.74 8.45
CA GLU A 216 -13.81 2.73 8.75
C GLU A 216 -13.20 4.05 9.22
N ALA A 217 -12.24 4.01 10.15
CA ALA A 217 -11.56 5.21 10.63
C ALA A 217 -10.77 5.94 9.53
N ILE A 218 -10.28 5.22 8.52
CA ILE A 218 -9.59 5.79 7.36
C ILE A 218 -10.58 6.35 6.35
N HIS A 219 -11.73 5.69 6.14
CA HIS A 219 -12.71 6.04 5.11
C HIS A 219 -13.77 7.04 5.56
N ASP A 220 -14.04 7.19 6.84
CA ASP A 220 -14.99 8.20 7.37
C ASP A 220 -14.47 9.64 7.14
N GLN A 221 -13.80 9.81 6.04
CA GLN A 221 -12.99 10.95 5.68
C GLN A 221 -13.64 11.88 4.68
N ILE A 222 -14.39 12.75 5.18
CA ILE A 222 -14.29 14.17 4.82
C ILE A 222 -12.93 14.73 5.33
N SER A 223 -12.15 13.96 6.06
CA SER A 223 -10.91 14.38 6.68
C SER A 223 -9.80 13.33 6.68
N SER A 224 -9.13 13.15 5.51
CA SER A 224 -7.78 12.55 5.45
C SER A 224 -6.75 13.21 6.41
N ILE A 225 -7.14 14.30 7.02
CA ILE A 225 -6.38 15.10 7.98
C ILE A 225 -6.45 14.50 9.39
N ARG A 226 -7.43 13.63 9.70
CA ARG A 226 -7.67 13.17 11.07
C ARG A 226 -6.97 11.87 11.44
N PHE A 227 -6.77 10.96 10.50
CA PHE A 227 -6.08 9.72 10.78
C PHE A 227 -4.59 9.96 10.97
N LYS A 228 -4.06 9.64 12.12
CA LYS A 228 -2.64 9.78 12.45
C LYS A 228 -2.06 8.49 13.01
N CYS A 229 -0.77 8.33 12.77
CA CYS A 229 0.03 7.23 13.24
C CYS A 229 1.26 7.77 13.96
N TYR A 230 1.52 7.21 15.14
CA TYR A 230 2.68 7.57 15.95
C TYR A 230 3.51 6.31 16.21
N PRO A 231 4.58 6.08 15.45
CA PRO A 231 5.50 4.98 15.70
C PRO A 231 6.16 5.09 17.07
N LEU A 232 6.15 4.01 17.81
CA LEU A 232 6.73 3.91 19.15
C LEU A 232 7.75 2.75 19.20
N PRO A 233 9.01 3.00 18.81
CA PRO A 233 10.03 1.96 18.75
C PRO A 233 10.28 1.26 20.08
N ASP A 234 10.12 1.95 21.22
CA ASP A 234 10.28 1.37 22.56
C ASP A 234 9.29 0.24 22.84
N TYR A 235 8.13 0.31 22.20
CA TYR A 235 7.03 -0.64 22.38
C TYR A 235 6.84 -1.57 21.18
N GLN A 236 7.72 -1.48 20.18
CA GLN A 236 7.69 -2.29 18.96
C GLN A 236 6.34 -2.22 18.20
N GLY A 237 5.79 -1.02 18.11
CA GLY A 237 4.50 -0.81 17.49
C GLY A 237 4.18 0.64 17.20
N THR A 238 2.93 0.90 16.91
CA THR A 238 2.44 2.23 16.55
C THR A 238 1.09 2.52 17.18
N ILE A 239 0.88 3.75 17.63
CA ILE A 239 -0.46 4.23 17.98
C ILE A 239 -1.12 4.75 16.72
N ILE A 240 -2.36 4.32 16.48
CA ILE A 240 -3.23 4.87 15.44
C ILE A 240 -4.43 5.57 16.09
N THR A 241 -4.84 6.68 15.49
CA THR A 241 -5.99 7.45 15.96
C THR A 241 -6.65 8.21 14.82
N ASP A 242 -7.98 8.30 14.85
CA ASP A 242 -8.79 9.20 14.02
C ASP A 242 -9.19 10.48 14.78
N HIS A 243 -8.66 10.64 16.00
CA HIS A 243 -8.96 11.73 16.95
C HIS A 243 -10.39 11.76 17.53
N GLU A 244 -11.26 10.86 17.14
CA GLU A 244 -12.65 10.83 17.64
C GLU A 244 -12.97 9.53 18.36
N LYS A 245 -12.85 8.41 17.68
CA LYS A 245 -13.33 7.10 18.15
C LYS A 245 -12.22 6.05 18.22
N LEU A 246 -11.25 6.14 17.31
CA LEU A 246 -10.17 5.15 17.21
C LEU A 246 -8.95 5.62 18.00
N PHE A 247 -8.62 4.88 19.05
CA PHE A 247 -7.39 5.04 19.83
C PHE A 247 -6.84 3.66 20.12
N LYS A 248 -6.00 3.14 19.22
CA LYS A 248 -5.48 1.79 19.31
C LYS A 248 -3.95 1.78 19.24
N PHE A 249 -3.36 0.82 19.93
CA PHE A 249 -1.96 0.48 19.73
C PHE A 249 -1.86 -0.78 18.87
N ILE A 250 -1.09 -0.72 17.78
CA ILE A 250 -0.79 -1.87 16.93
C ILE A 250 0.58 -2.40 17.28
N GLN A 251 0.66 -3.68 17.57
CA GLN A 251 1.90 -4.43 17.73
C GLN A 251 2.07 -5.37 16.54
N PHE A 252 3.07 -5.12 15.72
CA PHE A 252 3.24 -5.85 14.47
C PHE A 252 3.87 -7.24 14.65
N SER A 253 4.57 -7.49 15.76
CA SER A 253 5.02 -8.84 16.10
C SER A 253 3.85 -9.82 16.25
N ASP A 254 2.74 -9.35 16.75
CA ASP A 254 1.53 -10.12 17.03
C ASP A 254 0.46 -9.98 15.95
N MET A 255 0.68 -9.09 14.99
CA MET A 255 -0.30 -8.65 13.99
C MET A 255 -1.64 -8.26 14.63
N ALA A 256 -1.58 -7.58 15.76
CA ALA A 256 -2.73 -7.28 16.59
C ALA A 256 -2.80 -5.81 17.00
N MET A 257 -4.03 -5.34 17.23
CA MET A 257 -4.31 -4.05 17.84
C MET A 257 -4.92 -4.23 19.24
N TYR A 258 -4.67 -3.25 20.09
CA TYR A 258 -5.02 -3.25 21.51
C TYR A 258 -5.64 -1.93 21.91
N GLU A 259 -6.56 -1.96 22.89
CA GLU A 259 -7.09 -0.75 23.53
C GLU A 259 -5.99 -0.08 24.36
N ILE A 260 -5.96 1.25 24.33
CA ILE A 260 -5.08 2.02 25.20
C ILE A 260 -5.71 2.11 26.60
N SER A 261 -5.06 1.50 27.58
CA SER A 261 -5.55 1.41 28.96
C SER A 261 -4.99 2.49 29.88
N ASN A 262 -3.84 3.07 29.56
CA ASN A 262 -3.25 4.14 30.36
C ASN A 262 -4.06 5.43 30.18
N LYS A 263 -4.71 5.89 31.27
CA LYS A 263 -5.59 7.06 31.26
C LYS A 263 -4.90 8.34 30.82
N GLN A 264 -3.64 8.55 31.21
CA GLN A 264 -2.89 9.75 30.90
C GLN A 264 -2.54 9.80 29.39
N VAL A 265 -2.05 8.68 28.86
CA VAL A 265 -1.79 8.54 27.41
C VAL A 265 -3.08 8.76 26.62
N LEU A 266 -4.17 8.12 27.04
CA LEU A 266 -5.47 8.24 26.37
C LEU A 266 -6.01 9.68 26.43
N GLN A 267 -5.86 10.36 27.56
CA GLN A 267 -6.27 11.77 27.70
C GLN A 267 -5.45 12.67 26.78
N THR A 268 -4.14 12.45 26.69
CA THR A 268 -3.27 13.18 25.78
C THR A 268 -3.71 12.96 24.33
N LEU A 269 -3.98 11.73 23.92
CA LEU A 269 -4.48 11.42 22.58
C LEU A 269 -5.87 12.05 22.34
N LYS A 270 -6.77 12.02 23.30
CA LYS A 270 -8.11 12.63 23.21
C LYS A 270 -8.08 14.17 23.21
N ALA A 271 -7.12 14.77 23.90
CA ALA A 271 -6.91 16.23 23.79
C ALA A 271 -6.60 16.66 22.34
N THR A 272 -6.26 15.70 21.48
CA THR A 272 -6.03 15.87 20.07
C THR A 272 -7.28 15.81 19.20
N ALA A 273 -8.40 15.34 19.72
CA ALA A 273 -9.69 15.35 19.00
C ALA A 273 -10.09 16.76 18.51
N ILE A 274 -9.36 17.78 18.96
CA ILE A 274 -9.51 19.17 18.54
C ILE A 274 -8.39 19.58 17.55
N GLY A 275 -7.63 18.61 16.99
CA GLY A 275 -6.54 18.88 16.03
C GLY A 275 -5.28 19.50 16.67
N LYS A 276 -5.06 19.26 17.96
CA LYS A 276 -4.01 19.92 18.72
C LYS A 276 -2.71 19.16 18.94
N LEU A 277 -2.68 17.81 18.73
CA LEU A 277 -1.42 17.05 18.88
C LEU A 277 -0.66 17.02 17.55
N ASP A 278 0.50 17.63 17.52
CA ASP A 278 1.34 17.61 16.34
C ASP A 278 2.34 16.44 16.38
N ASN A 279 2.92 16.22 17.54
CA ASN A 279 3.96 15.21 17.69
C ASN A 279 3.69 14.33 18.91
N LEU A 280 3.94 13.04 18.76
CA LEU A 280 4.03 12.07 19.84
C LEU A 280 5.13 11.08 19.50
N PHE A 281 6.06 10.89 20.41
CA PHE A 281 7.12 9.88 20.28
C PHE A 281 7.56 9.38 21.66
N SER A 282 8.23 8.24 21.72
CA SER A 282 8.75 7.69 22.98
C SER A 282 10.26 7.57 22.94
N VAL A 283 10.88 7.87 24.08
CA VAL A 283 12.31 7.66 24.32
C VAL A 283 12.48 7.23 25.77
N ASP A 284 13.16 6.13 26.01
CA ASP A 284 13.45 5.61 27.35
C ASP A 284 12.18 5.49 28.23
N SER A 285 11.09 4.96 27.66
CA SER A 285 9.77 4.82 28.32
C SER A 285 9.12 6.14 28.73
N THR A 286 9.58 7.26 28.24
CA THR A 286 8.97 8.56 28.39
C THR A 286 8.27 8.94 27.09
N PHE A 287 7.00 9.26 27.15
CA PHE A 287 6.26 9.81 26.02
C PHE A 287 6.45 11.32 26.01
N TYR A 288 6.93 11.81 24.88
CA TYR A 288 7.03 13.24 24.60
C TYR A 288 5.97 13.62 23.60
N TYR A 289 5.32 14.75 23.84
CA TYR A 289 4.29 15.25 22.94
C TYR A 289 4.31 16.77 22.87
N SER A 290 3.90 17.28 21.71
CA SER A 290 3.68 18.71 21.54
C SER A 290 2.29 18.95 20.97
N LEU A 291 1.65 20.04 21.43
CA LEU A 291 0.38 20.49 20.89
C LEU A 291 0.65 21.43 19.70
N ALA A 292 -0.30 21.49 18.77
CA ALA A 292 -0.25 22.40 17.65
C ALA A 292 -0.09 23.85 18.13
N TYR A 293 0.79 24.58 17.48
CA TYR A 293 1.12 25.96 17.81
C TYR A 293 1.77 26.17 19.18
N SER A 294 2.23 25.09 19.84
CA SER A 294 2.96 25.18 21.09
C SER A 294 4.47 25.01 20.86
N ASP A 295 5.26 25.92 21.44
CA ASP A 295 6.71 25.80 21.44
C ASP A 295 7.21 24.88 22.57
N THR A 296 6.31 24.29 23.37
CA THR A 296 6.63 23.44 24.51
C THR A 296 6.58 21.98 24.12
N LEU A 297 7.47 21.21 24.71
CA LEU A 297 7.49 19.75 24.67
C LEU A 297 7.10 19.24 26.06
N ASP A 298 5.92 18.68 26.15
CA ASP A 298 5.45 18.04 27.37
C ASP A 298 5.85 16.57 27.42
N SER A 299 5.78 15.94 28.59
CA SER A 299 6.14 14.53 28.74
C SER A 299 5.29 13.79 29.74
N ILE A 300 5.11 12.49 29.49
CA ILE A 300 4.56 11.50 30.43
C ILE A 300 5.70 10.54 30.77
N ASN A 301 6.18 10.61 31.98
CA ASN A 301 7.34 9.85 32.42
C ASN A 301 6.96 8.43 32.84
N LYS A 302 7.90 7.49 32.67
CA LYS A 302 7.82 6.11 33.15
C LYS A 302 6.53 5.39 32.71
N VAL A 303 6.18 5.58 31.45
CA VAL A 303 5.05 4.87 30.86
C VAL A 303 5.47 3.40 30.71
N GLY A 304 4.85 2.53 31.53
CA GLY A 304 5.00 1.08 31.40
C GLY A 304 4.14 0.53 30.26
N VAL A 305 3.54 -0.63 30.46
CA VAL A 305 2.52 -1.16 29.54
C VAL A 305 1.32 -0.22 29.57
N PHE A 306 1.01 0.40 28.45
CA PHE A 306 -0.05 1.41 28.34
C PHE A 306 -1.29 0.92 27.60
N PHE A 307 -1.29 -0.34 27.17
CA PHE A 307 -2.39 -0.99 26.45
C PHE A 307 -2.86 -2.26 27.18
N ASP A 308 -4.12 -2.63 26.98
CA ASP A 308 -4.71 -3.83 27.57
C ASP A 308 -4.49 -5.04 26.66
N ARG A 309 -3.68 -5.99 27.11
CA ARG A 309 -3.40 -7.22 26.36
C ARG A 309 -4.63 -8.13 26.19
N ASN A 310 -5.63 -8.01 27.04
CA ASN A 310 -6.87 -8.79 26.93
C ASN A 310 -7.80 -8.26 25.83
N SER A 311 -7.57 -7.03 25.35
CA SER A 311 -8.34 -6.41 24.27
C SER A 311 -7.82 -6.76 22.87
N LYS A 312 -6.99 -7.80 22.76
CA LYS A 312 -6.36 -8.23 21.50
C LYS A 312 -7.38 -8.42 20.38
N GLN A 313 -7.15 -7.76 19.26
CA GLN A 313 -7.90 -7.90 18.02
C GLN A 313 -6.90 -7.98 16.85
N ASP A 314 -7.18 -8.82 15.85
CA ASP A 314 -6.33 -8.91 14.68
C ASP A 314 -6.40 -7.62 13.85
N ILE A 315 -5.27 -7.16 13.32
CA ILE A 315 -5.23 -6.01 12.39
C ILE A 315 -5.57 -6.40 10.96
N VAL A 316 -5.54 -7.70 10.67
CA VAL A 316 -5.91 -8.28 9.37
C VAL A 316 -7.34 -8.80 9.45
N ALA A 317 -8.15 -8.41 8.47
CA ALA A 317 -9.49 -8.97 8.35
C ALA A 317 -9.40 -10.48 8.11
N SER A 318 -10.11 -11.26 8.91
CA SER A 318 -10.23 -12.68 8.62
C SER A 318 -10.89 -12.87 7.25
N ALA A 319 -10.32 -13.73 6.41
CA ALA A 319 -10.86 -14.02 5.08
C ALA A 319 -12.32 -14.47 5.14
N PHE A 320 -12.73 -15.00 6.30
CA PHE A 320 -14.12 -15.37 6.59
C PHE A 320 -14.47 -14.88 7.99
N PRO A 321 -15.49 -14.02 8.13
CA PRO A 321 -15.97 -13.64 9.46
C PRO A 321 -16.40 -14.91 10.20
N ILE A 322 -16.06 -15.02 11.48
CA ILE A 322 -16.35 -16.19 12.35
C ILE A 322 -17.83 -16.61 12.26
N ARG A 323 -18.74 -15.65 12.06
CA ARG A 323 -20.17 -15.92 11.78
C ARG A 323 -20.40 -16.79 10.54
N THR A 324 -19.57 -16.64 9.49
CA THR A 324 -19.69 -17.42 8.26
C THR A 324 -19.22 -18.86 8.45
N TYR A 325 -18.20 -19.09 9.28
CA TYR A 325 -17.79 -20.45 9.65
C TYR A 325 -18.88 -21.14 10.48
N ASN A 326 -19.43 -20.47 11.47
CA ASN A 326 -20.54 -21.04 12.26
C ASN A 326 -21.74 -21.35 11.36
N PHE A 327 -22.08 -20.47 10.40
CA PHE A 327 -23.14 -20.73 9.46
C PHE A 327 -22.81 -21.88 8.49
N LEU A 328 -21.57 -21.95 8.00
CA LEU A 328 -21.10 -23.06 7.14
C LEU A 328 -21.09 -24.39 7.92
N PHE A 329 -20.62 -24.41 9.18
CA PHE A 329 -20.64 -25.62 9.99
C PHE A 329 -22.08 -26.02 10.36
N ILE A 330 -22.97 -25.08 10.64
CA ILE A 330 -24.39 -25.36 10.91
C ILE A 330 -25.06 -25.88 9.63
N THR A 331 -24.85 -25.25 8.47
CA THR A 331 -25.42 -25.71 7.18
C THR A 331 -24.84 -27.05 6.75
N LEU A 332 -23.54 -27.27 6.94
CA LEU A 332 -22.91 -28.56 6.67
C LEU A 332 -23.42 -29.65 7.64
N GLY A 333 -23.62 -29.32 8.90
CA GLY A 333 -24.22 -30.21 9.91
C GLY A 333 -25.65 -30.59 9.56
N ILE A 334 -26.47 -29.62 9.08
CA ILE A 334 -27.84 -29.86 8.60
C ILE A 334 -27.84 -30.70 7.34
N LEU A 335 -26.92 -30.46 6.38
CA LEU A 335 -26.80 -31.25 5.16
C LEU A 335 -26.36 -32.68 5.45
N ILE A 336 -25.42 -32.90 6.36
CA ILE A 336 -24.95 -34.24 6.76
C ILE A 336 -26.05 -34.99 7.50
N SER A 337 -26.75 -34.32 8.44
CA SER A 337 -27.85 -34.95 9.17
C SER A 337 -29.09 -35.19 8.31
N GLY A 338 -29.42 -34.22 7.42
CA GLY A 338 -30.48 -34.37 6.42
C GLY A 338 -30.16 -35.46 5.39
N GLY A 339 -28.91 -35.53 4.93
CA GLY A 339 -28.40 -36.58 4.03
C GLY A 339 -28.43 -37.96 4.70
N ALA A 340 -28.03 -38.05 5.95
CA ALA A 340 -28.10 -39.30 6.71
C ALA A 340 -29.56 -39.77 6.94
N LEU A 341 -30.46 -38.85 7.32
CA LEU A 341 -31.89 -39.15 7.46
C LEU A 341 -32.51 -39.57 6.12
N PHE A 342 -32.16 -38.89 5.02
CA PHE A 342 -32.62 -39.23 3.67
C PHE A 342 -32.05 -40.59 3.22
N TYR A 343 -30.78 -40.87 3.52
CA TYR A 343 -30.14 -42.17 3.24
C TYR A 343 -30.80 -43.31 4.01
N PHE A 344 -31.05 -43.13 5.33
CA PHE A 344 -31.72 -44.14 6.13
C PHE A 344 -33.19 -44.33 5.75
N ARG A 345 -33.87 -43.26 5.36
CA ARG A 345 -35.27 -43.34 4.88
C ARG A 345 -35.38 -44.04 3.50
N ASN A 346 -34.43 -43.75 2.59
CA ASN A 346 -34.41 -44.42 1.28
C ASN A 346 -33.90 -45.84 1.31
N ARG A 347 -33.06 -46.21 2.29
CA ARG A 347 -32.61 -47.59 2.46
C ARG A 347 -33.76 -48.55 2.82
N LYS A 348 -34.87 -48.01 3.33
CA LYS A 348 -36.11 -48.75 3.59
C LYS A 348 -36.94 -48.96 2.36
N ASN A 349 -36.70 -48.21 1.26
CA ASN A 349 -37.50 -48.27 0.02
C ASN A 349 -36.72 -48.69 -1.23
N GLN A 350 -35.47 -49.09 -1.10
CA GLN A 350 -34.70 -49.56 -2.27
C GLN A 350 -34.84 -51.08 -2.50
N HIS A 351 -35.99 -51.44 -3.01
CA HIS A 351 -36.05 -52.43 -4.10
C HIS A 351 -36.65 -51.72 -5.32
N LEU A 352 -35.87 -51.67 -6.40
CA LEU A 352 -36.24 -51.24 -7.75
C LEU A 352 -36.33 -49.72 -8.02
N ALA A 353 -35.26 -49.16 -8.59
CA ALA A 353 -35.25 -48.41 -9.86
C ALA A 353 -33.84 -47.84 -10.13
N ASP A 354 -33.32 -48.12 -11.30
CA ASP A 354 -32.11 -47.55 -11.90
C ASP A 354 -32.17 -46.00 -11.95
N PRO A 355 -31.13 -45.29 -11.56
CA PRO A 355 -31.10 -43.80 -11.73
C PRO A 355 -30.58 -43.49 -13.13
N GLN A 356 -31.47 -43.06 -14.02
CA GLN A 356 -31.06 -42.30 -15.20
C GLN A 356 -30.54 -40.94 -14.74
N ILE A 357 -29.25 -40.71 -14.94
CA ILE A 357 -28.61 -39.38 -14.77
C ILE A 357 -29.09 -38.51 -15.93
N GLU A 358 -29.97 -37.55 -15.66
CA GLU A 358 -30.25 -36.45 -16.60
C GLU A 358 -28.98 -35.62 -16.81
N GLN A 359 -28.22 -35.92 -17.85
CA GLN A 359 -27.18 -35.03 -18.38
C GLN A 359 -27.86 -33.79 -18.94
N LYS A 360 -27.79 -32.69 -18.19
CA LYS A 360 -28.16 -31.36 -18.68
C LYS A 360 -27.20 -31.02 -19.83
N SER A 361 -27.68 -31.17 -21.09
CA SER A 361 -26.89 -30.89 -22.27
C SER A 361 -26.46 -29.42 -22.29
N ILE A 362 -25.18 -29.18 -22.05
CA ILE A 362 -24.55 -27.85 -22.22
C ILE A 362 -24.40 -27.68 -23.73
N ASN A 363 -25.22 -26.82 -24.35
CA ASN A 363 -25.15 -26.52 -25.78
C ASN A 363 -24.55 -25.14 -26.06
N PHE A 364 -23.76 -25.03 -27.12
CA PHE A 364 -23.34 -23.75 -27.67
C PHE A 364 -24.55 -23.00 -28.24
N ASP A 365 -24.64 -21.68 -28.03
CA ASP A 365 -25.67 -20.86 -28.66
C ASP A 365 -25.39 -20.68 -30.17
N SER A 366 -26.37 -20.14 -30.91
CA SER A 366 -26.27 -20.01 -32.38
C SER A 366 -25.03 -19.22 -32.82
N LEU A 367 -24.66 -18.17 -32.09
CA LEU A 367 -23.57 -17.28 -32.42
C LEU A 367 -22.20 -17.94 -32.09
N GLU A 368 -22.13 -18.69 -30.98
CA GLU A 368 -20.99 -19.50 -30.61
C GLU A 368 -20.74 -20.62 -31.66
N LYS A 369 -21.80 -21.29 -32.12
CA LYS A 369 -21.71 -22.32 -33.18
C LYS A 369 -21.17 -21.76 -34.49
N VAL A 370 -21.66 -20.58 -34.92
CA VAL A 370 -21.18 -19.93 -36.15
C VAL A 370 -19.68 -19.59 -36.04
N LEU A 371 -19.23 -19.06 -34.92
CA LEU A 371 -17.81 -18.75 -34.72
C LEU A 371 -16.95 -20.02 -34.74
N ILE A 372 -17.37 -21.08 -34.04
CA ILE A 372 -16.65 -22.38 -34.02
C ILE A 372 -16.59 -22.97 -35.40
N GLN A 373 -17.72 -22.96 -36.15
CA GLN A 373 -17.79 -23.47 -37.52
C GLN A 373 -16.84 -22.71 -38.44
N LYS A 374 -16.85 -21.38 -38.39
CA LYS A 374 -15.94 -20.56 -39.19
C LYS A 374 -14.48 -20.81 -38.92
N LEU A 375 -14.11 -21.03 -37.64
CA LEU A 375 -12.77 -21.42 -37.26
C LEU A 375 -12.40 -22.81 -37.76
N LYS A 376 -13.34 -23.78 -37.75
CA LYS A 376 -13.12 -25.11 -38.32
C LYS A 376 -12.90 -25.08 -39.84
N GLU A 377 -13.60 -24.21 -40.57
CA GLU A 377 -13.42 -24.03 -42.02
C GLU A 377 -12.04 -23.45 -42.37
N ASN A 378 -11.39 -22.72 -41.42
CA ASN A 378 -10.11 -22.07 -41.60
C ASN A 378 -9.02 -22.62 -40.62
N LEU A 379 -8.99 -23.93 -40.45
CA LEU A 379 -8.12 -24.61 -39.44
C LEU A 379 -6.64 -24.20 -39.53
N HIS A 380 -6.07 -24.07 -40.73
CA HIS A 380 -4.66 -23.78 -40.92
C HIS A 380 -4.34 -22.27 -41.01
N GLU A 381 -5.26 -21.46 -41.51
CA GLU A 381 -5.07 -20.03 -41.70
C GLU A 381 -5.57 -19.21 -40.51
N GLY A 382 -6.52 -19.76 -39.77
CA GLY A 382 -7.22 -19.08 -38.70
C GLY A 382 -8.10 -17.94 -39.21
N ILE A 383 -8.67 -17.15 -38.32
CA ILE A 383 -9.45 -15.96 -38.67
C ILE A 383 -8.95 -14.72 -37.92
N SER A 384 -8.93 -13.60 -38.64
CA SER A 384 -8.44 -12.33 -38.14
C SER A 384 -9.35 -11.72 -37.07
N ILE A 385 -8.81 -10.75 -36.30
CA ILE A 385 -9.61 -9.96 -35.37
C ILE A 385 -10.80 -9.26 -36.05
N ALA A 386 -10.60 -8.77 -37.28
CA ALA A 386 -11.65 -8.08 -38.05
C ALA A 386 -12.82 -9.02 -38.38
N GLU A 387 -12.51 -10.22 -38.87
CA GLU A 387 -13.48 -11.25 -39.18
C GLU A 387 -14.23 -11.73 -37.94
N VAL A 388 -13.55 -11.96 -36.82
CA VAL A 388 -14.24 -12.29 -35.56
C VAL A 388 -15.17 -11.16 -35.11
N ASN A 389 -14.74 -9.90 -35.21
CA ASN A 389 -15.60 -8.77 -34.86
C ASN A 389 -16.81 -8.66 -35.78
N ASP A 390 -16.66 -8.98 -37.07
CA ASP A 390 -17.77 -8.97 -38.04
C ASP A 390 -18.77 -10.07 -37.73
N LEU A 391 -18.30 -11.29 -37.54
CA LEU A 391 -19.14 -12.44 -37.14
C LEU A 391 -19.93 -12.18 -35.84
N LEU A 392 -19.31 -11.45 -34.90
CA LEU A 392 -19.96 -11.09 -33.65
C LEU A 392 -20.80 -9.80 -33.72
N GLY A 393 -20.91 -9.17 -34.88
CA GLY A 393 -21.66 -7.91 -35.08
C GLY A 393 -21.07 -6.73 -34.29
N LEU A 394 -19.76 -6.72 -34.09
CA LEU A 394 -19.08 -5.72 -33.25
C LEU A 394 -18.45 -4.57 -34.04
N THR A 395 -18.41 -4.63 -35.37
CA THR A 395 -17.71 -3.67 -36.26
C THR A 395 -18.11 -2.22 -36.07
N LYS A 396 -19.39 -1.96 -35.72
CA LYS A 396 -19.89 -0.60 -35.46
C LYS A 396 -19.65 -0.08 -34.04
N LYS A 397 -19.06 -0.88 -33.15
CA LYS A 397 -18.81 -0.50 -31.75
C LYS A 397 -17.43 0.12 -31.56
N PRO A 398 -17.22 0.95 -30.52
CA PRO A 398 -15.88 1.44 -30.17
C PRO A 398 -14.87 0.30 -29.95
N ILE A 399 -13.60 0.51 -30.30
CA ILE A 399 -12.53 -0.51 -30.26
C ILE A 399 -12.40 -1.19 -28.89
N SER A 400 -12.52 -0.42 -27.82
CA SER A 400 -12.46 -0.96 -26.45
C SER A 400 -13.60 -1.93 -26.15
N ILE A 401 -14.81 -1.63 -26.65
CA ILE A 401 -16.01 -2.48 -26.51
C ILE A 401 -15.89 -3.72 -27.40
N GLN A 402 -15.38 -3.56 -28.63
CA GLN A 402 -15.11 -4.70 -29.52
C GLN A 402 -14.18 -5.70 -28.83
N LYS A 403 -13.04 -5.22 -28.30
CA LYS A 403 -12.06 -6.05 -27.60
C LYS A 403 -12.67 -6.79 -26.41
N LYS A 404 -13.44 -6.09 -25.56
CA LYS A 404 -14.07 -6.68 -24.39
C LYS A 404 -15.06 -7.78 -24.79
N ASN A 405 -16.05 -7.45 -25.64
CA ASN A 405 -17.11 -8.39 -26.02
C ASN A 405 -16.56 -9.63 -26.74
N ARG A 406 -15.58 -9.45 -27.62
CA ARG A 406 -14.91 -10.58 -28.28
C ARG A 406 -14.25 -11.53 -27.28
N ASN A 407 -13.48 -10.98 -26.33
CA ASN A 407 -12.81 -11.79 -25.31
C ASN A 407 -13.83 -12.52 -24.43
N ASP A 408 -14.94 -11.87 -24.07
CA ASP A 408 -15.99 -12.47 -23.25
C ASP A 408 -16.64 -13.66 -23.95
N VAL A 409 -16.94 -13.54 -25.28
CA VAL A 409 -17.50 -14.64 -26.06
C VAL A 409 -16.51 -15.82 -26.18
N ILE A 410 -15.25 -15.54 -26.48
CA ILE A 410 -14.23 -16.60 -26.61
C ILE A 410 -14.02 -17.32 -25.26
N LEU A 411 -13.95 -16.57 -24.17
CA LEU A 411 -13.83 -17.15 -22.83
C LEU A 411 -15.05 -18.03 -22.49
N LYS A 412 -16.25 -17.59 -22.86
CA LYS A 412 -17.48 -18.36 -22.65
C LYS A 412 -17.47 -19.67 -23.42
N ILE A 413 -17.00 -19.64 -24.69
CA ILE A 413 -16.88 -20.85 -25.53
C ILE A 413 -15.86 -21.81 -24.90
N ASN A 414 -14.68 -21.32 -24.53
CA ASN A 414 -13.63 -22.16 -23.93
C ASN A 414 -14.09 -22.80 -22.61
N ASN A 415 -14.78 -22.04 -21.76
CA ASN A 415 -15.34 -22.58 -20.51
C ASN A 415 -16.41 -23.66 -20.77
N LYS A 416 -17.32 -23.43 -21.70
CA LYS A 416 -18.33 -24.44 -22.09
C LYS A 416 -17.65 -25.70 -22.63
N TYR A 417 -16.66 -25.54 -23.50
CA TYR A 417 -15.90 -26.66 -24.04
C TYR A 417 -15.23 -27.48 -22.95
N LYS A 418 -14.50 -26.82 -22.01
CA LYS A 418 -13.85 -27.51 -20.88
C LYS A 418 -14.85 -28.28 -20.00
N MET A 419 -16.06 -27.74 -19.84
CA MET A 419 -17.12 -28.43 -19.08
C MET A 419 -17.68 -29.65 -19.83
N MET A 420 -17.73 -29.61 -21.17
CA MET A 420 -18.26 -30.70 -21.99
C MET A 420 -17.25 -31.82 -22.22
N SER A 421 -15.99 -31.43 -22.49
CA SER A 421 -14.92 -32.38 -22.87
C SER A 421 -14.07 -32.87 -21.68
N MET A 422 -14.25 -32.26 -20.49
CA MET A 422 -13.36 -32.43 -19.34
C MET A 422 -11.89 -32.09 -19.64
N SER A 423 -11.62 -31.43 -20.77
CA SER A 423 -10.28 -31.03 -21.18
C SER A 423 -9.79 -29.83 -20.35
N LYS A 424 -8.48 -29.75 -20.15
CA LYS A 424 -7.83 -28.59 -19.54
C LYS A 424 -7.47 -27.51 -20.58
N GLU A 425 -7.49 -27.88 -21.85
CA GLU A 425 -7.08 -27.01 -22.95
C GLU A 425 -8.22 -26.12 -23.44
N ASP A 426 -7.85 -24.94 -23.97
CA ASP A 426 -8.81 -24.04 -24.60
C ASP A 426 -9.13 -24.50 -26.01
N LEU A 427 -10.42 -24.46 -26.40
CA LEU A 427 -10.87 -24.79 -27.76
C LEU A 427 -10.42 -23.73 -28.77
N ILE A 428 -10.52 -22.44 -28.38
CA ILE A 428 -10.10 -21.34 -29.24
C ILE A 428 -8.84 -20.70 -28.64
N ILE A 429 -7.77 -20.72 -29.41
CA ILE A 429 -6.49 -20.10 -29.05
C ILE A 429 -6.20 -18.92 -29.97
N ARG A 430 -5.35 -17.99 -29.53
CA ARG A 430 -4.89 -16.88 -30.36
C ARG A 430 -3.39 -16.92 -30.52
N LYS A 431 -2.91 -16.68 -31.73
CA LYS A 431 -1.49 -16.54 -32.04
C LYS A 431 -1.23 -15.16 -32.66
N ARG A 432 0.00 -14.67 -32.59
CA ARG A 432 0.37 -13.44 -33.32
C ARG A 432 0.42 -13.73 -34.80
N ASP A 433 -0.05 -12.78 -35.61
CA ASP A 433 0.12 -12.84 -37.04
C ASP A 433 1.59 -12.74 -37.41
N GLU A 434 2.08 -13.64 -38.24
CA GLU A 434 3.48 -13.66 -38.70
C GLU A 434 3.79 -12.47 -39.61
N ASN A 435 2.81 -11.98 -40.35
CA ASN A 435 2.94 -10.88 -41.31
C ASN A 435 2.74 -9.51 -40.65
N ASP A 436 1.95 -9.43 -39.59
CA ASP A 436 1.74 -8.22 -38.80
C ASP A 436 1.81 -8.50 -37.29
N LYS A 437 2.97 -8.29 -36.70
CA LYS A 437 3.24 -8.51 -35.26
C LYS A 437 2.34 -7.72 -34.33
N ARG A 438 1.53 -6.77 -34.83
CA ARG A 438 0.57 -5.97 -34.04
C ARG A 438 -0.81 -6.58 -34.01
N SER A 439 -1.09 -7.57 -34.92
CA SER A 439 -2.36 -8.25 -35.00
C SER A 439 -2.32 -9.66 -34.41
N PHE A 440 -3.50 -10.23 -34.20
CA PHE A 440 -3.66 -11.58 -33.71
C PHE A 440 -4.65 -12.32 -34.61
N ILE A 441 -4.42 -13.61 -34.77
CA ILE A 441 -5.27 -14.56 -35.49
C ILE A 441 -5.78 -15.58 -34.48
N TYR A 442 -7.05 -15.97 -34.62
CA TYR A 442 -7.69 -16.97 -33.80
C TYR A 442 -7.75 -18.31 -34.53
N PHE A 443 -7.47 -19.40 -33.81
CA PHE A 443 -7.45 -20.77 -34.32
C PHE A 443 -8.28 -21.69 -33.42
N ILE A 444 -8.74 -22.79 -33.96
CA ILE A 444 -9.14 -23.94 -33.18
C ILE A 444 -7.88 -24.67 -32.71
N ASN A 445 -7.83 -25.05 -31.46
CA ASN A 445 -6.78 -25.90 -30.94
C ASN A 445 -7.04 -27.33 -31.46
N GLU A 446 -6.16 -27.84 -32.35
CA GLU A 446 -6.31 -29.15 -32.95
C GLU A 446 -6.27 -30.29 -31.92
N GLU A 447 -5.46 -30.16 -30.87
CA GLU A 447 -5.41 -31.13 -29.78
C GLU A 447 -6.76 -31.22 -29.03
N ALA A 448 -7.43 -30.09 -28.86
CA ALA A 448 -8.74 -30.02 -28.24
C ALA A 448 -9.85 -30.52 -29.20
N ALA A 449 -9.71 -30.32 -30.51
CA ALA A 449 -10.73 -30.69 -31.48
C ALA A 449 -10.92 -32.21 -31.69
N ILE A 450 -9.86 -32.97 -31.42
CA ILE A 450 -9.86 -34.46 -31.55
C ILE A 450 -10.69 -35.12 -30.47
N GLU A 451 -10.84 -34.51 -29.29
CA GLU A 451 -11.59 -35.01 -28.14
C GLU A 451 -13.08 -34.63 -28.14
N ALA A 452 -13.57 -33.87 -29.15
CA ALA A 452 -14.96 -33.47 -29.19
C ALA A 452 -15.86 -34.67 -29.60
N PRO A 453 -16.88 -35.03 -28.79
CA PRO A 453 -17.79 -36.13 -29.16
C PRO A 453 -18.48 -35.77 -30.46
N ALA A 454 -18.54 -36.73 -31.39
CA ALA A 454 -19.24 -36.63 -32.64
C ALA A 454 -20.72 -36.31 -32.35
N GLU A 455 -21.24 -35.27 -33.04
CA GLU A 455 -22.67 -34.94 -32.99
C GLU A 455 -23.46 -36.14 -33.54
N ASN A 456 -24.25 -36.78 -32.65
CA ASN A 456 -25.34 -37.67 -33.06
C ASN A 456 -26.62 -36.86 -33.22
#